data_b782b679dd1b9d18c99feb8bfa8a8e9e
#
_entry.id   b782b679dd1b9d18c99feb8bfa8a8e9e
#
_cell.length_a   1.000
_cell.length_b   1.000
_cell.length_c   1.000
_cell.angle_alpha   90.00
_cell.angle_beta   90.00
_cell.angle_gamma   90.00
#
_symmetry.space_group_name_H-M   'P 1'
#
loop_
_entity.id
_entity.type
_entity.pdbx_description
1 polymer ?
#
loop_
_entity_poly.entity_id
_entity_poly.type
_entity_poly.pdbx_seq_one_letter_code
_entity_poly.pdbx_strand_id
1 'polypeptide(L)'
;MNNLIRISALSAALIFTAGCLSSASSFVSSSSPVSQGRYTELAAEASGTCTQVQWLFFTFGAAGSPQRHALSDAIGRISGADALTAMAVDVEQFALFSTTLLPFPILPVFTRTRVTGTPVKLNAQ
;
A
#
# COMPACT_ATOMS: atom_id res chain seq x y z
N MET A 1 -43.70 14.79 -12.13
CA MET A 1 -42.35 15.37 -12.30
C MET A 1 -41.49 15.24 -11.03
N ASN A 2 -42.02 15.51 -9.84
CA ASN A 2 -41.24 15.44 -8.60
C ASN A 2 -40.76 14.04 -8.19
N ASN A 3 -41.44 12.97 -8.57
CA ASN A 3 -41.04 11.60 -8.21
C ASN A 3 -39.87 11.08 -9.08
N LEU A 4 -39.80 11.48 -10.34
CA LEU A 4 -38.69 11.14 -11.22
C LEU A 4 -37.38 11.79 -10.77
N ILE A 5 -37.45 13.04 -10.31
CA ILE A 5 -36.27 13.77 -9.79
C ILE A 5 -35.80 13.15 -8.47
N ARG A 6 -36.72 12.69 -7.62
CA ARG A 6 -36.38 12.02 -6.35
C ARG A 6 -35.73 10.65 -6.57
N ILE A 7 -36.21 9.88 -7.56
CA ILE A 7 -35.64 8.57 -7.90
C ILE A 7 -34.25 8.74 -8.52
N SER A 8 -34.05 9.71 -9.41
CA SER A 8 -32.74 9.97 -9.99
C SER A 8 -31.71 10.49 -8.97
N ALA A 9 -32.13 11.33 -8.02
CA ALA A 9 -31.27 11.80 -6.93
C ALA A 9 -30.88 10.68 -5.95
N LEU A 10 -31.82 9.77 -5.66
CA LEU A 10 -31.55 8.60 -4.80
C LEU A 10 -30.61 7.61 -5.47
N SER A 11 -30.77 7.37 -6.78
CA SER A 11 -29.88 6.52 -7.57
C SER A 11 -28.47 7.09 -7.66
N ALA A 12 -28.35 8.41 -7.86
CA ALA A 12 -27.05 9.08 -7.89
C ALA A 12 -26.34 9.00 -6.52
N ALA A 13 -27.08 9.20 -5.42
CA ALA A 13 -26.52 9.09 -4.05
C ALA A 13 -26.00 7.67 -3.74
N LEU A 14 -26.74 6.63 -4.19
CA LEU A 14 -26.31 5.23 -4.00
C LEU A 14 -25.05 4.88 -4.78
N ILE A 15 -24.85 5.47 -5.96
CA ILE A 15 -23.66 5.27 -6.78
C ILE A 15 -22.43 5.92 -6.13
N PHE A 16 -22.59 7.08 -5.47
CA PHE A 16 -21.50 7.79 -4.81
C PHE A 16 -21.02 7.14 -3.50
N THR A 17 -21.82 6.27 -2.87
CA THR A 17 -21.44 5.58 -1.63
C THR A 17 -20.75 4.24 -1.82
N ALA A 18 -20.67 3.72 -3.05
CA ALA A 18 -20.05 2.44 -3.36
C ALA A 18 -18.54 2.56 -3.64
N GLY A 19 -17.81 3.29 -2.80
CA GLY A 19 -16.35 3.24 -2.78
C GLY A 19 -15.90 1.87 -2.22
N CYS A 20 -15.20 1.06 -3.02
CA CYS A 20 -14.59 -0.16 -2.51
C CYS A 20 -13.25 0.18 -1.86
N LEU A 21 -13.17 0.07 -0.54
CA LEU A 21 -11.93 0.00 0.20
C LEU A 21 -11.61 -1.48 0.42
N SER A 22 -10.51 -1.94 -0.16
CA SER A 22 -9.98 -3.27 0.14
C SER A 22 -8.62 -3.11 0.83
N SER A 23 -8.39 -3.91 1.87
CA SER A 23 -7.11 -3.99 2.56
C SER A 23 -6.62 -5.42 2.57
N ALA A 24 -5.34 -5.61 2.35
CA ALA A 24 -4.66 -6.89 2.50
C ALA A 24 -3.40 -6.67 3.32
N SER A 25 -3.18 -7.53 4.31
CA SER A 25 -1.96 -7.52 5.11
C SER A 25 -1.23 -8.85 4.99
N SER A 26 0.09 -8.81 4.96
CA SER A 26 0.95 -9.98 4.95
C SER A 26 2.14 -9.78 5.90
N PHE A 27 2.55 -10.86 6.55
CA PHE A 27 3.72 -10.88 7.42
C PHE A 27 4.86 -11.59 6.73
N VAL A 28 6.05 -10.99 6.78
CA VAL A 28 7.28 -11.57 6.25
C VAL A 28 8.33 -11.53 7.38
N SER A 29 9.06 -12.61 7.56
CA SER A 29 10.02 -12.71 8.66
C SER A 29 11.18 -11.70 8.56
N SER A 30 11.63 -11.41 7.35
CA SER A 30 12.75 -10.49 7.12
C SER A 30 12.82 -10.03 5.66
N SER A 31 13.34 -8.84 5.42
CA SER A 31 13.63 -8.29 4.08
C SER A 31 14.88 -8.89 3.44
N SER A 32 15.75 -9.51 4.24
CA SER A 32 16.99 -10.17 3.83
C SER A 32 17.20 -11.42 4.65
N PRO A 33 17.97 -12.42 4.17
CA PRO A 33 18.30 -13.60 4.94
C PRO A 33 19.18 -13.20 6.15
N VAL A 34 18.54 -13.05 7.29
CA VAL A 34 19.19 -12.64 8.54
C VAL A 34 19.31 -13.86 9.43
N SER A 35 20.54 -14.25 9.75
CA SER A 35 20.79 -15.30 10.74
C SER A 35 20.75 -14.75 12.16
N GLN A 36 20.12 -15.47 13.06
CA GLN A 36 20.03 -15.07 14.47
C GLN A 36 21.41 -14.75 15.07
N GLY A 37 21.50 -13.64 15.81
CA GLY A 37 22.73 -13.22 16.50
C GLY A 37 23.71 -12.41 15.66
N ARG A 38 23.42 -12.15 14.37
CA ARG A 38 24.29 -11.39 13.46
C ARG A 38 23.77 -10.00 13.12
N TYR A 39 22.88 -9.46 13.90
CA TYR A 39 22.36 -8.12 13.69
C TYR A 39 22.13 -7.39 15.00
N THR A 40 22.10 -6.08 14.91
CA THR A 40 21.77 -5.18 16.02
C THR A 40 20.51 -4.41 15.65
N GLU A 41 19.50 -4.44 16.50
CA GLU A 41 18.28 -3.63 16.35
C GLU A 41 18.61 -2.16 16.62
N LEU A 42 18.16 -1.27 15.72
CA LEU A 42 18.49 0.16 15.80
C LEU A 42 17.35 0.99 16.39
N ALA A 43 16.11 0.59 16.17
CA ALA A 43 14.92 1.28 16.66
C ALA A 43 13.79 0.26 16.89
N ALA A 44 12.76 0.67 17.63
CA ALA A 44 11.61 -0.19 17.89
C ALA A 44 10.81 -0.53 16.64
N GLU A 45 10.64 0.44 15.74
CA GLU A 45 9.84 0.29 14.53
C GLU A 45 10.26 1.30 13.44
N ALA A 46 10.29 0.84 12.21
CA ALA A 46 10.41 1.69 11.03
C ALA A 46 9.20 1.50 10.12
N SER A 47 8.77 2.56 9.45
CA SER A 47 7.68 2.48 8.49
C SER A 47 8.02 3.25 7.23
N GLY A 48 7.65 2.67 6.09
CA GLY A 48 7.75 3.31 4.79
C GLY A 48 6.46 3.13 4.00
N THR A 49 6.19 4.05 3.10
CA THR A 49 4.97 4.06 2.30
C THR A 49 5.26 4.32 0.84
N CYS A 50 4.47 3.68 -0.03
CA CYS A 50 4.47 3.92 -1.45
C CYS A 50 3.04 4.05 -1.95
N THR A 51 2.77 5.06 -2.77
CA THR A 51 1.46 5.26 -3.38
C THR A 51 1.58 5.14 -4.88
N GLN A 52 0.69 4.37 -5.48
CA GLN A 52 0.54 4.24 -6.93
C GLN A 52 -0.88 4.61 -7.33
N VAL A 53 -1.00 5.18 -8.53
CA VAL A 53 -2.30 5.51 -9.15
C VAL A 53 -2.37 4.76 -10.46
N GLN A 54 -3.39 3.93 -10.60
CA GLN A 54 -3.71 3.27 -11.86
C GLN A 54 -4.91 3.94 -12.51
N TRP A 55 -4.73 4.39 -13.74
CA TRP A 55 -5.80 4.98 -14.53
C TRP A 55 -5.79 4.42 -15.95
N LEU A 56 -6.89 3.79 -16.34
CA LEU A 56 -7.00 3.05 -17.59
C LEU A 56 -5.88 2.01 -17.73
N PHE A 57 -4.96 2.20 -18.68
CA PHE A 57 -3.80 1.34 -18.92
C PHE A 57 -2.50 1.90 -18.35
N PHE A 58 -2.56 3.07 -17.70
CA PHE A 58 -1.39 3.78 -17.19
C PHE A 58 -1.28 3.59 -15.68
N THR A 59 -0.04 3.34 -15.23
CA THR A 59 0.30 3.34 -13.81
C THR A 59 1.23 4.49 -13.53
N PHE A 60 0.84 5.37 -12.62
CA PHE A 60 1.61 6.51 -12.18
C PHE A 60 2.12 6.27 -10.77
N GLY A 61 3.32 6.77 -10.46
CA GLY A 61 3.98 6.61 -9.19
C GLY A 61 5.28 5.82 -9.32
N ALA A 62 5.68 5.14 -8.25
CA ALA A 62 6.94 4.39 -8.24
C ALA A 62 6.92 3.27 -9.28
N ALA A 63 7.86 3.31 -10.21
CA ALA A 63 8.03 2.26 -11.22
C ALA A 63 8.47 0.95 -10.57
N GLY A 64 7.81 -0.15 -10.91
CA GLY A 64 8.12 -1.49 -10.41
C GLY A 64 7.30 -1.90 -9.19
N SER A 65 7.92 -2.61 -8.24
CA SER A 65 7.21 -3.14 -7.08
C SER A 65 6.99 -2.06 -6.01
N PRO A 66 5.74 -1.72 -5.66
CA PRO A 66 5.45 -0.74 -4.61
C PRO A 66 5.99 -1.15 -3.24
N GLN A 67 6.07 -2.46 -2.99
CA GLN A 67 6.62 -3.00 -1.75
C GLN A 67 8.12 -2.70 -1.61
N ARG A 68 8.89 -2.79 -2.71
CA ARG A 68 10.32 -2.45 -2.70
C ARG A 68 10.55 -0.96 -2.43
N HIS A 69 9.73 -0.11 -3.00
CA HIS A 69 9.81 1.34 -2.74
C HIS A 69 9.44 1.69 -1.30
N ALA A 70 8.35 1.10 -0.77
CA ALA A 70 7.98 1.29 0.63
C ALA A 70 9.06 0.74 1.59
N LEU A 71 9.67 -0.40 1.26
CA LEU A 71 10.79 -0.96 2.03
C LEU A 71 12.03 -0.05 1.99
N SER A 72 12.41 0.43 0.82
CA SER A 72 13.54 1.37 0.65
C SER A 72 13.30 2.67 1.41
N ASP A 73 12.06 3.19 1.41
CA ASP A 73 11.67 4.37 2.18
C ASP A 73 11.78 4.12 3.70
N ALA A 74 11.33 2.94 4.17
CA ALA A 74 11.43 2.56 5.58
C ALA A 74 12.89 2.47 6.06
N ILE A 75 13.75 1.81 5.27
CA ILE A 75 15.18 1.66 5.59
C ILE A 75 15.89 3.00 5.51
N GLY A 76 15.61 3.80 4.46
CA GLY A 76 16.28 5.09 4.24
C GLY A 76 16.00 6.15 5.32
N ARG A 77 14.93 6.01 6.09
CA ARG A 77 14.59 6.91 7.21
C ARG A 77 15.42 6.65 8.46
N ILE A 78 16.01 5.49 8.58
CA ILE A 78 16.80 5.11 9.76
C ILE A 78 18.27 5.03 9.37
N SER A 79 19.07 5.94 9.90
CA SER A 79 20.50 5.98 9.61
C SER A 79 21.19 4.71 10.08
N GLY A 80 21.87 4.03 9.15
CA GLY A 80 22.62 2.80 9.44
C GLY A 80 21.80 1.52 9.45
N ALA A 81 20.54 1.56 9.04
CA ALA A 81 19.74 0.34 8.84
C ALA A 81 20.10 -0.32 7.50
N ASP A 82 20.35 -1.62 7.54
CA ASP A 82 20.65 -2.43 6.35
C ASP A 82 19.47 -3.29 5.93
N ALA A 83 18.59 -3.65 6.87
CA ALA A 83 17.44 -4.50 6.64
C ALA A 83 16.30 -4.23 7.64
N LEU A 84 15.13 -4.82 7.36
CA LEU A 84 14.01 -4.91 8.30
C LEU A 84 13.74 -6.36 8.67
N THR A 85 13.44 -6.60 9.94
CA THR A 85 12.94 -7.87 10.47
C THR A 85 11.50 -7.70 10.97
N ALA A 86 10.78 -8.81 11.17
CA ALA A 86 9.37 -8.81 11.61
C ALA A 86 8.49 -7.88 10.77
N MET A 87 8.62 -7.96 9.43
CA MET A 87 7.91 -7.06 8.53
C MET A 87 6.43 -7.38 8.42
N ALA A 88 5.61 -6.33 8.47
CA ALA A 88 4.23 -6.34 8.03
C ALA A 88 4.10 -5.48 6.77
N VAL A 89 3.37 -5.98 5.79
CA VAL A 89 3.06 -5.28 4.55
C VAL A 89 1.55 -5.12 4.45
N ASP A 90 1.10 -3.89 4.49
CA ASP A 90 -0.31 -3.53 4.34
C ASP A 90 -0.52 -2.88 2.98
N VAL A 91 -1.53 -3.36 2.26
CA VAL A 91 -1.92 -2.81 0.96
C VAL A 91 -3.36 -2.33 1.05
N GLU A 92 -3.56 -1.05 0.88
CA GLU A 92 -4.87 -0.40 0.84
C GLU A 92 -5.18 0.03 -0.58
N GLN A 93 -6.34 -0.36 -1.11
CA GLN A 93 -6.82 0.08 -2.40
C GLN A 93 -8.09 0.89 -2.23
N PHE A 94 -8.10 2.07 -2.79
CA PHE A 94 -9.25 2.94 -2.85
C PHE A 94 -9.63 3.19 -4.30
N ALA A 95 -10.84 2.76 -4.68
CA ALA A 95 -11.44 3.04 -5.97
C ALA A 95 -12.70 3.88 -5.76
N LEU A 96 -12.84 4.97 -6.51
CA LEU A 96 -14.01 5.87 -6.41
C LEU A 96 -15.33 5.20 -6.81
N PHE A 97 -15.25 4.11 -7.62
CA PHE A 97 -16.42 3.29 -7.99
C PHE A 97 -16.02 1.82 -8.09
N SER A 98 -16.96 0.94 -7.76
CA SER A 98 -16.79 -0.49 -7.97
C SER A 98 -16.68 -0.78 -9.48
N THR A 99 -15.54 -1.32 -9.89
CA THR A 99 -15.22 -1.67 -11.28
C THR A 99 -15.92 -2.94 -11.77
N THR A 100 -16.89 -3.44 -10.99
CA THR A 100 -17.58 -4.72 -11.27
C THR A 100 -18.43 -4.69 -12.53
N LEU A 101 -18.78 -3.51 -13.03
CA LEU A 101 -19.64 -3.32 -14.20
C LEU A 101 -18.88 -3.06 -15.52
N LEU A 102 -17.60 -2.66 -15.44
CA LEU A 102 -16.80 -2.36 -16.63
C LEU A 102 -15.45 -3.06 -16.52
N PRO A 103 -14.95 -3.68 -17.62
CA PRO A 103 -13.68 -4.42 -17.62
C PRO A 103 -12.44 -3.52 -17.43
N PHE A 104 -12.63 -2.19 -17.46
CA PHE A 104 -11.54 -1.22 -17.31
C PHE A 104 -11.89 -0.18 -16.26
N PRO A 105 -10.96 0.18 -15.38
CA PRO A 105 -11.15 1.27 -14.43
C PRO A 105 -11.15 2.61 -15.19
N ILE A 106 -12.34 3.15 -15.48
CA ILE A 106 -12.49 4.49 -16.10
C ILE A 106 -12.00 5.58 -15.13
N LEU A 107 -12.14 5.32 -13.83
CA LEU A 107 -11.68 6.22 -12.77
C LEU A 107 -10.37 5.71 -12.17
N PRO A 108 -9.52 6.63 -11.66
CA PRO A 108 -8.26 6.23 -11.06
C PRO A 108 -8.46 5.37 -9.81
N VAL A 109 -7.69 4.31 -9.72
CA VAL A 109 -7.56 3.45 -8.54
C VAL A 109 -6.28 3.83 -7.81
N PHE A 110 -6.40 4.18 -6.56
CA PHE A 110 -5.27 4.51 -5.69
C PHE A 110 -4.89 3.27 -4.88
N THR A 111 -3.62 2.89 -4.96
CA THR A 111 -3.07 1.80 -4.15
C THR A 111 -1.99 2.39 -3.26
N ARG A 112 -2.16 2.24 -1.95
CA ARG A 112 -1.17 2.61 -0.94
C ARG A 112 -0.60 1.36 -0.32
N THR A 113 0.71 1.18 -0.44
CA THR A 113 1.45 0.11 0.21
C THR A 113 2.23 0.69 1.39
N ARG A 114 2.05 0.12 2.56
CA ARG A 114 2.78 0.45 3.77
C ARG A 114 3.59 -0.76 4.22
N VAL A 115 4.85 -0.54 4.51
CA VAL A 115 5.74 -1.54 5.10
C VAL A 115 6.15 -1.06 6.47
N THR A 116 6.00 -1.91 7.49
CA THR A 116 6.48 -1.67 8.86
C THR A 116 7.37 -2.82 9.29
N GLY A 117 8.32 -2.57 10.17
CA GLY A 117 9.20 -3.60 10.69
C GLY A 117 10.28 -3.04 11.61
N THR A 118 11.03 -3.93 12.23
CA THR A 118 12.15 -3.56 13.11
C THR A 118 13.41 -3.35 12.26
N PRO A 119 13.99 -2.14 12.23
CA PRO A 119 15.21 -1.87 11.48
C PRO A 119 16.42 -2.48 12.17
N VAL A 120 17.26 -3.15 11.42
CA VAL A 120 18.45 -3.84 11.90
C VAL A 120 19.67 -3.45 11.09
N LYS A 121 20.81 -3.40 11.79
CA LYS A 121 22.13 -3.30 11.20
C LYS A 121 22.77 -4.68 11.16
N LEU A 122 23.22 -5.09 9.98
CA LEU A 122 23.95 -6.35 9.83
C LEU A 122 25.36 -6.18 10.35
N ASN A 123 25.80 -7.06 11.25
CA ASN A 123 27.17 -7.06 11.70
C ASN A 123 28.04 -7.74 10.62
N ALA A 124 29.04 -7.03 10.09
CA ALA A 124 30.03 -7.60 9.18
C ALA A 124 30.79 -8.73 9.89
N GLN A 125 31.10 -9.77 9.12
CA GLN A 125 32.00 -10.85 9.56
C GLN A 125 33.44 -10.38 9.55
#